data_c2a334e76fac406ce3a71fa45ca6eb51
#
_entry.id   c2a334e76fac406ce3a71fa45ca6eb51
#
_cell.length_a   1.000
_cell.length_b   1.000
_cell.length_c   1.000
_cell.angle_alpha   90.00
_cell.angle_beta   90.00
_cell.angle_gamma   90.00
#
_symmetry.space_group_name_H-M   'P 1'
#
loop_
_entity.id
_entity.type
_entity.pdbx_description
1 polymer ?
#
loop_
_entity_poly.entity_id
_entity_poly.type
_entity_poly.pdbx_seq_one_letter_code
_entity_poly.pdbx_strand_id
1 'polypeptide(L)'
;MEYIMMQEVWDQIEAIPGYARKKSSLLKIREFLGLLGEPDREFQVIHVAGTNGKGSVCAFLTSMIREAKIPCGTFVSPHLVDIRERFLINGEIVPEPDFIRAFLEVQHACEIWERRGEPHPTYFEFLFYMGLCIFRNAGVRVLVLETGMGGTYDVTNVVENPLVSVITSISIDHTAFLGSTIPEIAAHKAGIIKSRRPVVYDDSSSEAAAVIFAKAKEMKSEGFPVTPDEVCRGIRPCLVKSPDPGVAGHQEMSFSYCGEEILFEIPFAAPYQLMNAALAIRALEVSGLPVAPEQAAEGVKKAKWPARMEEISTGVYLDGAHNADGIRAFLDAACRLKELRKPDHVRILFAVSADKDHQRMLREIAERLKPDLWILSKMESHRTLSVEDLEAAAEKLRAEYGEETEYRVSRDVKHAVKELLGLHGERDLSLIAGSLYLAGEVKEQISQSTI
;
A
#
# COMPACT_ATOMS: atom_id res chain seq x y z
N MET A 1 -5.23 -1.23 38.25
CA MET A 1 -5.28 -1.33 36.79
C MET A 1 -4.43 -2.54 36.44
N GLU A 2 -5.03 -3.65 36.02
CA GLU A 2 -4.29 -4.79 35.49
C GLU A 2 -3.45 -4.34 34.29
N TYR A 3 -2.21 -4.76 34.25
CA TYR A 3 -1.26 -4.39 33.21
C TYR A 3 -1.57 -5.29 32.01
N ILE A 4 -2.35 -4.79 31.03
CA ILE A 4 -2.61 -5.52 29.80
C ILE A 4 -1.34 -5.52 28.93
N MET A 5 -0.93 -6.70 28.44
CA MET A 5 0.25 -6.84 27.59
C MET A 5 -0.12 -6.61 26.11
N MET A 6 0.84 -6.15 25.33
CA MET A 6 0.64 -5.91 23.88
C MET A 6 0.11 -7.15 23.15
N GLN A 7 0.62 -8.34 23.48
CA GLN A 7 0.17 -9.59 22.88
C GLN A 7 -1.32 -9.87 23.16
N GLU A 8 -1.80 -9.60 24.36
CA GLU A 8 -3.21 -9.79 24.72
C GLU A 8 -4.12 -8.81 23.94
N VAL A 9 -3.65 -7.58 23.71
CA VAL A 9 -4.35 -6.59 22.88
C VAL A 9 -4.40 -7.06 21.43
N TRP A 10 -3.28 -7.56 20.91
CA TRP A 10 -3.21 -8.11 19.56
C TRP A 10 -4.19 -9.27 19.38
N ASP A 11 -4.15 -10.26 20.26
CA ASP A 11 -5.02 -11.45 20.21
C ASP A 11 -6.51 -11.05 20.25
N GLN A 12 -6.87 -10.06 21.06
CA GLN A 12 -8.25 -9.55 21.11
C GLN A 12 -8.66 -8.86 19.81
N ILE A 13 -7.78 -8.06 19.20
CA ILE A 13 -8.04 -7.40 17.92
C ILE A 13 -8.19 -8.43 16.79
N GLU A 14 -7.31 -9.44 16.73
CA GLU A 14 -7.36 -10.50 15.71
C GLU A 14 -8.62 -11.38 15.84
N ALA A 15 -9.19 -11.49 17.05
CA ALA A 15 -10.45 -12.19 17.26
C ALA A 15 -11.68 -11.43 16.74
N ILE A 16 -11.56 -10.13 16.41
CA ILE A 16 -12.66 -9.33 15.86
C ILE A 16 -12.98 -9.82 14.43
N PRO A 17 -14.25 -10.12 14.09
CA PRO A 17 -14.61 -10.57 12.75
C PRO A 17 -14.21 -9.55 11.66
N GLY A 18 -13.50 -10.02 10.64
CA GLY A 18 -13.06 -9.17 9.51
C GLY A 18 -14.22 -8.63 8.66
N TYR A 19 -15.34 -9.37 8.61
CA TYR A 19 -16.54 -9.00 7.87
C TYR A 19 -17.79 -9.20 8.71
N ALA A 20 -18.59 -8.15 8.85
CA ALA A 20 -19.96 -8.31 9.32
C ALA A 20 -20.84 -8.82 8.16
N ARG A 21 -21.92 -9.57 8.47
CA ARG A 21 -22.92 -9.97 7.47
C ARG A 21 -23.52 -8.78 6.72
N LYS A 22 -23.49 -7.59 7.34
CA LYS A 22 -23.92 -6.32 6.76
C LYS A 22 -22.92 -5.23 7.21
N LYS A 23 -22.34 -4.49 6.25
CA LYS A 23 -21.47 -3.33 6.56
C LYS A 23 -22.27 -2.28 7.36
N SER A 24 -21.60 -1.64 8.31
CA SER A 24 -22.15 -0.49 9.02
C SER A 24 -22.42 0.66 8.03
N SER A 25 -23.55 1.32 8.18
CA SER A 25 -23.81 2.54 7.42
C SER A 25 -22.95 3.69 7.94
N LEU A 26 -22.64 4.67 7.08
CA LEU A 26 -21.90 5.85 7.51
C LEU A 26 -22.60 6.59 8.67
N LEU A 27 -23.94 6.50 8.76
CA LEU A 27 -24.69 7.03 9.90
C LEU A 27 -24.33 6.31 11.21
N LYS A 28 -24.25 4.97 11.19
CA LYS A 28 -23.87 4.18 12.38
C LYS A 28 -22.42 4.44 12.78
N ILE A 29 -21.52 4.59 11.81
CA ILE A 29 -20.14 4.99 12.05
C ILE A 29 -20.10 6.36 12.72
N ARG A 30 -20.88 7.33 12.24
CA ARG A 30 -20.97 8.67 12.85
C ARG A 30 -21.52 8.62 14.27
N GLU A 31 -22.56 7.82 14.52
CA GLU A 31 -23.09 7.62 15.87
C GLU A 31 -22.04 7.01 16.82
N PHE A 32 -21.25 6.03 16.34
CA PHE A 32 -20.16 5.45 17.14
C PHE A 32 -19.05 6.47 17.44
N LEU A 33 -18.63 7.26 16.44
CA LEU A 33 -17.65 8.34 16.64
C LEU A 33 -18.12 9.39 17.66
N GLY A 34 -19.43 9.59 17.79
CA GLY A 34 -20.01 10.41 18.85
C GLY A 34 -19.66 9.92 20.27
N LEU A 35 -19.48 8.59 20.47
CA LEU A 35 -19.05 8.04 21.76
C LEU A 35 -17.58 8.34 22.06
N LEU A 36 -16.77 8.54 21.01
CA LEU A 36 -15.35 8.86 21.09
C LEU A 36 -15.08 10.38 21.08
N GLY A 37 -16.14 11.22 21.03
CA GLY A 37 -16.02 12.68 20.99
C GLY A 37 -15.73 13.24 19.59
N GLU A 38 -16.08 12.52 18.52
CA GLU A 38 -15.95 12.94 17.11
C GLU A 38 -14.50 13.32 16.70
N PRO A 39 -13.48 12.48 17.00
CA PRO A 39 -12.08 12.83 16.79
C PRO A 39 -11.73 13.10 15.31
N ASP A 40 -12.49 12.55 14.35
CA ASP A 40 -12.30 12.75 12.92
C ASP A 40 -12.49 14.23 12.49
N ARG A 41 -13.18 15.05 13.28
CA ARG A 41 -13.40 16.47 13.00
C ARG A 41 -12.24 17.38 13.42
N GLU A 42 -11.27 16.84 14.15
CA GLU A 42 -10.13 17.61 14.65
C GLU A 42 -9.00 17.73 13.62
N PHE A 43 -9.03 16.91 12.55
CA PHE A 43 -7.94 16.82 11.59
C PHE A 43 -8.24 17.53 10.26
N GLN A 44 -7.18 18.06 9.66
CA GLN A 44 -7.11 18.38 8.24
C GLN A 44 -6.77 17.09 7.48
N VAL A 45 -7.70 16.54 6.69
CA VAL A 45 -7.55 15.19 6.12
C VAL A 45 -7.16 15.26 4.64
N ILE A 46 -6.15 14.48 4.24
CA ILE A 46 -5.90 14.07 2.85
C ILE A 46 -6.37 12.63 2.72
N HIS A 47 -7.42 12.40 1.91
CA HIS A 47 -8.09 11.09 1.82
C HIS A 47 -7.70 10.36 0.54
N VAL A 48 -7.11 9.16 0.67
CA VAL A 48 -6.49 8.43 -0.44
C VAL A 48 -7.24 7.13 -0.73
N ALA A 49 -7.75 6.98 -1.95
CA ALA A 49 -8.33 5.74 -2.47
C ALA A 49 -7.61 5.30 -3.75
N GLY A 50 -7.84 4.07 -4.18
CA GLY A 50 -7.25 3.50 -5.39
C GLY A 50 -7.17 1.97 -5.31
N THR A 51 -6.72 1.31 -6.37
CA THR A 51 -6.43 -0.12 -6.33
C THR A 51 -4.99 -0.33 -5.88
N ASN A 52 -4.03 0.14 -6.63
CA ASN A 52 -2.60 0.07 -6.33
C ASN A 52 -2.04 1.48 -6.05
N GLY A 53 -0.96 1.59 -5.29
CA GLY A 53 -0.24 2.85 -5.05
C GLY A 53 -0.72 3.67 -3.84
N LYS A 54 -1.87 3.36 -3.21
CA LYS A 54 -2.40 4.12 -2.06
C LYS A 54 -1.36 4.36 -0.95
N GLY A 55 -0.79 3.27 -0.41
CA GLY A 55 0.20 3.36 0.66
C GLY A 55 1.47 4.10 0.24
N SER A 56 1.92 3.97 -1.03
CA SER A 56 3.06 4.75 -1.56
C SER A 56 2.75 6.25 -1.60
N VAL A 57 1.55 6.64 -2.07
CA VAL A 57 1.11 8.04 -2.04
C VAL A 57 1.03 8.56 -0.61
N CYS A 58 0.49 7.77 0.33
CA CYS A 58 0.47 8.11 1.75
C CYS A 58 1.89 8.32 2.30
N ALA A 59 2.84 7.45 1.95
CA ALA A 59 4.23 7.54 2.38
C ALA A 59 4.92 8.83 1.88
N PHE A 60 4.75 9.18 0.59
CA PHE A 60 5.27 10.43 0.04
C PHE A 60 4.66 11.65 0.72
N LEU A 61 3.34 11.69 0.88
CA LEU A 61 2.63 12.78 1.57
C LEU A 61 3.14 12.95 3.00
N THR A 62 3.19 11.85 3.76
CA THR A 62 3.67 11.86 5.14
C THR A 62 5.10 12.39 5.24
N SER A 63 5.98 11.95 4.34
CA SER A 63 7.38 12.37 4.33
C SER A 63 7.53 13.86 4.01
N MET A 64 6.78 14.39 3.04
CA MET A 64 6.79 15.82 2.70
C MET A 64 6.24 16.70 3.83
N ILE A 65 5.13 16.29 4.45
CA ILE A 65 4.49 17.00 5.55
C ILE A 65 5.41 17.03 6.78
N ARG A 66 6.11 15.91 7.05
CA ARG A 66 7.08 15.81 8.14
C ARG A 66 8.28 16.76 7.95
N GLU A 67 8.81 16.89 6.72
CA GLU A 67 9.91 17.82 6.44
C GLU A 67 9.51 19.28 6.72
N ALA A 68 8.24 19.62 6.55
CA ALA A 68 7.68 20.92 6.94
C ALA A 68 7.42 21.05 8.46
N LYS A 69 7.72 20.01 9.26
CA LYS A 69 7.49 19.95 10.70
C LYS A 69 6.02 20.17 11.11
N ILE A 70 5.09 19.76 10.26
CA ILE A 70 3.66 19.77 10.55
C ILE A 70 3.31 18.44 11.23
N PRO A 71 2.70 18.44 12.45
CA PRO A 71 2.27 17.22 13.13
C PRO A 71 1.34 16.40 12.24
N CYS A 72 1.80 15.21 11.80
CA CYS A 72 1.14 14.38 10.81
C CYS A 72 0.86 12.98 11.36
N GLY A 73 -0.38 12.52 11.19
CA GLY A 73 -0.77 11.12 11.36
C GLY A 73 -0.98 10.46 10.01
N THR A 74 -0.72 9.17 9.94
CA THR A 74 -0.98 8.38 8.73
C THR A 74 -1.64 7.07 9.10
N PHE A 75 -2.82 6.82 8.52
CA PHE A 75 -3.53 5.55 8.64
C PHE A 75 -3.44 4.80 7.32
N VAL A 76 -2.87 3.60 7.34
CA VAL A 76 -2.63 2.75 6.15
C VAL A 76 -3.05 1.31 6.39
N SER A 77 -3.24 0.55 5.30
CA SER A 77 -3.60 -0.86 5.37
C SER A 77 -3.21 -1.65 4.11
N PRO A 78 -2.89 -2.96 4.27
CA PRO A 78 -2.64 -3.67 5.52
C PRO A 78 -1.27 -3.36 6.12
N HIS A 79 -0.94 -3.90 7.30
CA HIS A 79 0.40 -3.99 7.83
C HIS A 79 1.17 -5.17 7.20
N LEU A 80 2.49 -5.21 7.35
CA LEU A 80 3.33 -6.32 6.91
C LEU A 80 3.62 -7.29 8.07
N VAL A 81 4.14 -6.80 9.18
CA VAL A 81 4.56 -7.59 10.33
C VAL A 81 3.81 -7.15 11.60
N ASP A 82 3.84 -5.87 11.93
CA ASP A 82 3.30 -5.33 13.16
C ASP A 82 2.01 -4.55 12.88
N ILE A 83 0.92 -4.87 13.57
CA ILE A 83 -0.36 -4.16 13.44
C ILE A 83 -0.23 -2.65 13.62
N ARG A 84 0.74 -2.19 14.41
CA ARG A 84 1.04 -0.77 14.66
C ARG A 84 1.55 -0.03 13.43
N GLU A 85 2.05 -0.74 12.40
CA GLU A 85 2.44 -0.14 11.10
C GLU A 85 1.29 0.60 10.42
N ARG A 86 0.03 0.29 10.81
CA ARG A 86 -1.16 0.99 10.30
C ARG A 86 -1.30 2.40 10.84
N PHE A 87 -0.55 2.76 11.88
CA PHE A 87 -0.68 4.01 12.63
C PHE A 87 0.67 4.68 12.76
N LEU A 88 0.95 5.61 11.85
CA LEU A 88 2.20 6.34 11.88
C LEU A 88 2.00 7.75 12.43
N ILE A 89 2.84 8.16 13.36
CA ILE A 89 2.93 9.53 13.89
C ILE A 89 4.22 10.14 13.35
N ASN A 90 4.12 11.16 12.52
CA ASN A 90 5.26 11.78 11.82
C ASN A 90 6.14 10.77 11.06
N GLY A 91 5.51 9.73 10.50
CA GLY A 91 6.19 8.67 9.74
C GLY A 91 6.82 7.55 10.57
N GLU A 92 6.70 7.60 11.90
CA GLU A 92 7.18 6.56 12.81
C GLU A 92 6.01 5.75 13.37
N ILE A 93 6.22 4.46 13.61
CA ILE A 93 5.20 3.56 14.16
C ILE A 93 4.77 4.05 15.54
N VAL A 94 3.47 4.03 15.81
CA VAL A 94 2.90 4.42 17.11
C VAL A 94 3.56 3.66 18.26
N PRO A 95 3.94 4.35 19.38
CA PRO A 95 4.45 3.68 20.57
C PRO A 95 3.42 2.72 21.18
N GLU A 96 3.87 1.59 21.68
CA GLU A 96 3.02 0.56 22.30
C GLU A 96 2.09 1.09 23.39
N PRO A 97 2.52 1.96 24.34
CA PRO A 97 1.61 2.50 25.36
C PRO A 97 0.44 3.32 24.76
N ASP A 98 0.68 4.04 23.66
CA ASP A 98 -0.35 4.85 23.01
C ASP A 98 -1.33 3.97 22.23
N PHE A 99 -0.82 2.88 21.60
CA PHE A 99 -1.65 1.87 20.95
C PHE A 99 -2.57 1.18 21.97
N ILE A 100 -2.05 0.71 23.10
CA ILE A 100 -2.82 0.07 24.17
C ILE A 100 -3.86 1.03 24.75
N ARG A 101 -3.51 2.30 24.96
CA ARG A 101 -4.46 3.32 25.46
C ARG A 101 -5.64 3.49 24.50
N ALA A 102 -5.37 3.59 23.20
CA ALA A 102 -6.43 3.72 22.19
C ALA A 102 -7.29 2.46 22.09
N PHE A 103 -6.70 1.28 22.23
CA PHE A 103 -7.45 0.03 22.30
C PHE A 103 -8.46 0.07 23.47
N LEU A 104 -8.02 0.41 24.67
CA LEU A 104 -8.89 0.46 25.85
C LEU A 104 -10.01 1.52 25.70
N GLU A 105 -9.69 2.67 25.09
CA GLU A 105 -10.67 3.72 24.81
C GLU A 105 -11.78 3.24 23.87
N VAL A 106 -11.39 2.59 22.75
CA VAL A 106 -12.35 2.05 21.76
C VAL A 106 -13.12 0.86 22.33
N GLN A 107 -12.46 -0.02 23.09
CA GLN A 107 -13.09 -1.16 23.74
C GLN A 107 -14.20 -0.70 24.70
N HIS A 108 -13.94 0.34 25.48
CA HIS A 108 -14.98 0.94 26.36
C HIS A 108 -16.17 1.50 25.55
N ALA A 109 -15.90 2.16 24.42
CA ALA A 109 -16.96 2.63 23.52
C ALA A 109 -17.78 1.46 22.93
N CYS A 110 -17.13 0.33 22.60
CA CYS A 110 -17.80 -0.89 22.13
C CYS A 110 -18.75 -1.44 23.20
N GLU A 111 -18.36 -1.49 24.48
CA GLU A 111 -19.24 -1.92 25.55
C GLU A 111 -20.51 -1.05 25.67
N ILE A 112 -20.37 0.27 25.52
CA ILE A 112 -21.51 1.20 25.52
C ILE A 112 -22.39 0.96 24.32
N TRP A 113 -21.80 0.73 23.15
CA TRP A 113 -22.47 0.49 21.87
C TRP A 113 -23.31 -0.79 21.91
N GLU A 114 -22.72 -1.88 22.40
CA GLU A 114 -23.38 -3.18 22.55
C GLU A 114 -24.55 -3.15 23.55
N ARG A 115 -24.41 -2.39 24.64
CA ARG A 115 -25.53 -2.18 25.60
C ARG A 115 -26.72 -1.45 24.97
N ARG A 116 -26.53 -0.75 23.84
CA ARG A 116 -27.63 -0.16 23.04
C ARG A 116 -28.25 -1.17 22.06
N GLY A 117 -27.76 -2.42 22.04
CA GLY A 117 -28.23 -3.47 21.13
C GLY A 117 -27.61 -3.42 19.74
N GLU A 118 -26.55 -2.62 19.55
CA GLU A 118 -25.84 -2.51 18.29
C GLU A 118 -24.72 -3.58 18.19
N PRO A 119 -24.39 -4.07 16.98
CA PRO A 119 -23.34 -5.06 16.81
C PRO A 119 -21.94 -4.47 17.04
N HIS A 120 -21.00 -5.32 17.49
CA HIS A 120 -19.61 -4.95 17.61
C HIS A 120 -19.06 -4.44 16.25
N PRO A 121 -18.23 -3.38 16.22
CA PRO A 121 -17.55 -2.94 15.00
C PRO A 121 -16.73 -4.07 14.36
N THR A 122 -16.61 -4.06 13.03
CA THR A 122 -15.73 -4.98 12.32
C THR A 122 -14.26 -4.65 12.60
N TYR A 123 -13.36 -5.61 12.33
CA TYR A 123 -11.91 -5.45 12.49
C TYR A 123 -11.38 -4.12 11.93
N PHE A 124 -11.75 -3.78 10.69
CA PHE A 124 -11.26 -2.55 10.06
C PHE A 124 -11.90 -1.29 10.66
N GLU A 125 -13.18 -1.32 11.02
CA GLU A 125 -13.85 -0.22 11.73
C GLU A 125 -13.21 0.03 13.09
N PHE A 126 -12.92 -1.04 13.85
CA PHE A 126 -12.27 -0.94 15.16
C PHE A 126 -10.88 -0.29 15.05
N LEU A 127 -10.05 -0.74 14.09
CA LEU A 127 -8.74 -0.15 13.85
C LEU A 127 -8.81 1.31 13.40
N PHE A 128 -9.79 1.66 12.56
CA PHE A 128 -10.00 3.05 12.17
C PHE A 128 -10.32 3.93 13.38
N TYR A 129 -11.19 3.48 14.27
CA TYR A 129 -11.52 4.21 15.50
C TYR A 129 -10.29 4.36 16.41
N MET A 130 -9.50 3.29 16.57
CA MET A 130 -8.22 3.36 17.30
C MET A 130 -7.28 4.41 16.68
N GLY A 131 -7.14 4.41 15.35
CA GLY A 131 -6.29 5.37 14.64
C GLY A 131 -6.67 6.82 14.96
N LEU A 132 -7.97 7.14 14.91
CA LEU A 132 -8.44 8.49 15.25
C LEU A 132 -8.13 8.88 16.71
N CYS A 133 -8.30 7.96 17.66
CA CYS A 133 -7.93 8.19 19.06
C CYS A 133 -6.42 8.39 19.24
N ILE A 134 -5.59 7.54 18.59
CA ILE A 134 -4.12 7.67 18.60
C ILE A 134 -3.71 9.07 18.11
N PHE A 135 -4.20 9.47 16.95
CA PHE A 135 -3.78 10.72 16.31
C PHE A 135 -4.26 11.95 17.09
N ARG A 136 -5.47 11.94 17.63
CA ARG A 136 -5.97 12.98 18.54
C ARG A 136 -5.07 13.12 19.78
N ASN A 137 -4.78 11.99 20.44
CA ASN A 137 -3.99 11.97 21.67
C ASN A 137 -2.52 12.40 21.42
N ALA A 138 -2.01 12.20 20.20
CA ALA A 138 -0.69 12.65 19.76
C ALA A 138 -0.66 14.11 19.28
N GLY A 139 -1.78 14.84 19.26
CA GLY A 139 -1.85 16.22 18.80
C GLY A 139 -1.60 16.38 17.29
N VAL A 140 -1.96 15.37 16.49
CA VAL A 140 -1.87 15.42 15.04
C VAL A 140 -2.76 16.53 14.47
N ARG A 141 -2.25 17.26 13.48
CA ARG A 141 -3.00 18.31 12.77
C ARG A 141 -3.45 17.86 11.38
N VAL A 142 -2.58 17.18 10.67
CA VAL A 142 -2.85 16.67 9.31
C VAL A 142 -2.91 15.16 9.37
N LEU A 143 -4.00 14.58 8.86
CA LEU A 143 -4.18 13.14 8.75
C LEU A 143 -4.15 12.72 7.28
N VAL A 144 -3.18 11.90 6.91
CA VAL A 144 -3.14 11.16 5.65
C VAL A 144 -3.88 9.84 5.86
N LEU A 145 -5.01 9.69 5.20
CA LEU A 145 -5.98 8.62 5.46
C LEU A 145 -6.16 7.72 4.24
N GLU A 146 -5.67 6.49 4.30
CA GLU A 146 -5.89 5.47 3.27
C GLU A 146 -7.23 4.77 3.46
N THR A 147 -8.02 4.58 2.38
CA THR A 147 -9.20 3.72 2.40
C THR A 147 -8.81 2.25 2.52
N GLY A 148 -9.58 1.47 3.26
CA GLY A 148 -9.38 0.01 3.32
C GLY A 148 -9.76 -0.67 2.01
N MET A 149 -11.00 -0.49 1.55
CA MET A 149 -11.50 -1.11 0.32
C MET A 149 -12.60 -0.27 -0.34
N GLY A 150 -12.39 0.07 -1.61
CA GLY A 150 -13.36 0.86 -2.39
C GLY A 150 -13.28 2.34 -2.02
N GLY A 151 -14.33 2.90 -1.50
CA GLY A 151 -14.46 4.31 -1.12
C GLY A 151 -15.85 4.62 -0.59
N THR A 152 -16.89 4.53 -1.41
CA THR A 152 -18.29 4.90 -1.06
C THR A 152 -18.76 4.33 0.28
N TYR A 153 -18.47 3.07 0.55
CA TYR A 153 -18.91 2.34 1.75
C TYR A 153 -17.75 2.03 2.70
N ASP A 154 -16.62 2.67 2.51
CA ASP A 154 -15.48 2.52 3.42
C ASP A 154 -15.72 3.31 4.70
N VAL A 155 -15.29 2.78 5.84
CA VAL A 155 -15.45 3.46 7.14
C VAL A 155 -14.78 4.83 7.14
N THR A 156 -13.65 4.98 6.43
CA THR A 156 -12.91 6.24 6.32
C THR A 156 -13.71 7.33 5.59
N ASN A 157 -14.74 6.94 4.81
CA ASN A 157 -15.59 7.87 4.07
C ASN A 157 -16.56 8.68 4.95
N VAL A 158 -16.55 8.44 6.26
CA VAL A 158 -17.25 9.28 7.24
C VAL A 158 -16.65 10.69 7.31
N VAL A 159 -15.40 10.89 6.87
CA VAL A 159 -14.78 12.22 6.75
C VAL A 159 -15.55 13.07 5.72
N GLU A 160 -16.06 14.21 6.18
CA GLU A 160 -16.94 15.06 5.38
C GLU A 160 -16.19 16.14 4.59
N ASN A 161 -15.09 16.65 5.12
CA ASN A 161 -14.40 17.83 4.61
C ASN A 161 -12.89 17.61 4.46
N PRO A 162 -12.43 16.69 3.59
CA PRO A 162 -11.00 16.54 3.35
C PRO A 162 -10.42 17.80 2.69
N LEU A 163 -9.14 18.08 2.90
CA LEU A 163 -8.41 19.10 2.14
C LEU A 163 -8.41 18.76 0.64
N VAL A 164 -8.14 17.48 0.35
CA VAL A 164 -8.11 16.92 -0.99
C VAL A 164 -8.42 15.42 -0.92
N SER A 165 -9.14 14.91 -1.91
CA SER A 165 -9.26 13.48 -2.17
C SER A 165 -8.24 13.07 -3.23
N VAL A 166 -7.57 11.91 -3.05
CA VAL A 166 -6.60 11.39 -4.02
C VAL A 166 -7.07 10.02 -4.50
N ILE A 167 -7.13 9.82 -5.81
CA ILE A 167 -7.49 8.53 -6.41
C ILE A 167 -6.30 8.04 -7.23
N THR A 168 -5.62 7.01 -6.73
CA THR A 168 -4.47 6.38 -7.38
C THR A 168 -4.92 5.44 -8.50
N SER A 169 -4.05 4.64 -9.08
CA SER A 169 -4.37 3.76 -10.20
C SER A 169 -5.57 2.84 -9.90
N ILE A 170 -6.40 2.64 -10.91
CA ILE A 170 -7.59 1.78 -10.85
C ILE A 170 -7.38 0.57 -11.74
N SER A 171 -7.56 -0.61 -11.15
CA SER A 171 -7.48 -1.88 -11.84
C SER A 171 -8.49 -2.90 -11.28
N ILE A 172 -8.63 -4.03 -11.96
CA ILE A 172 -9.53 -5.10 -11.54
C ILE A 172 -8.98 -5.76 -10.28
N ASP A 173 -9.67 -5.54 -9.18
CA ASP A 173 -9.42 -6.19 -7.89
C ASP A 173 -10.69 -6.16 -7.03
N HIS A 174 -10.78 -7.04 -6.03
CA HIS A 174 -11.94 -7.16 -5.13
C HIS A 174 -13.28 -7.28 -5.87
N THR A 175 -13.33 -8.02 -6.97
CA THR A 175 -14.49 -8.10 -7.87
C THR A 175 -15.77 -8.56 -7.19
N ALA A 176 -15.68 -9.37 -6.13
CA ALA A 176 -16.83 -9.79 -5.35
C ALA A 176 -17.56 -8.64 -4.62
N PHE A 177 -16.90 -7.47 -4.46
CA PHE A 177 -17.43 -6.33 -3.69
C PHE A 177 -17.55 -5.04 -4.49
N LEU A 178 -16.66 -4.82 -5.45
CA LEU A 178 -16.52 -3.53 -6.16
C LEU A 178 -17.01 -3.58 -7.61
N GLY A 179 -17.45 -4.75 -8.08
CA GLY A 179 -17.82 -4.97 -9.47
C GLY A 179 -16.70 -5.57 -10.31
N SER A 180 -17.00 -5.90 -11.56
CA SER A 180 -16.12 -6.66 -12.46
C SER A 180 -15.49 -5.81 -13.57
N THR A 181 -15.81 -4.52 -13.61
CA THR A 181 -15.35 -3.58 -14.63
C THR A 181 -14.61 -2.38 -14.03
N ILE A 182 -13.71 -1.77 -14.80
CA ILE A 182 -12.98 -0.56 -14.40
C ILE A 182 -13.95 0.58 -14.00
N PRO A 183 -15.01 0.89 -14.77
CA PRO A 183 -15.96 1.93 -14.39
C PRO A 183 -16.68 1.68 -13.06
N GLU A 184 -17.09 0.44 -12.76
CA GLU A 184 -17.73 0.09 -11.49
C GLU A 184 -16.78 0.32 -10.31
N ILE A 185 -15.54 -0.18 -10.42
CA ILE A 185 -14.51 -0.01 -9.39
C ILE A 185 -14.16 1.47 -9.20
N ALA A 186 -14.03 2.23 -10.31
CA ALA A 186 -13.80 3.67 -10.29
C ALA A 186 -14.94 4.41 -9.59
N ALA A 187 -16.20 4.06 -9.84
CA ALA A 187 -17.36 4.67 -9.19
C ALA A 187 -17.35 4.47 -7.68
N HIS A 188 -16.99 3.27 -7.20
CA HIS A 188 -16.84 3.01 -5.77
C HIS A 188 -15.75 3.86 -5.13
N LYS A 189 -14.58 4.00 -5.80
CA LYS A 189 -13.45 4.78 -5.29
C LYS A 189 -13.73 6.29 -5.36
N ALA A 190 -14.38 6.76 -6.42
CA ALA A 190 -14.81 8.14 -6.57
C ALA A 190 -15.83 8.58 -5.49
N GLY A 191 -16.39 7.64 -4.72
CA GLY A 191 -17.25 7.93 -3.57
C GLY A 191 -16.58 8.72 -2.44
N ILE A 192 -15.25 8.84 -2.42
CA ILE A 192 -14.52 9.68 -1.46
C ILE A 192 -14.50 11.17 -1.87
N ILE A 193 -14.93 11.51 -3.09
CA ILE A 193 -14.99 12.91 -3.54
C ILE A 193 -16.12 13.63 -2.81
N LYS A 194 -15.80 14.74 -2.14
CA LYS A 194 -16.74 15.51 -1.33
C LYS A 194 -17.11 16.83 -2.01
N SER A 195 -18.29 17.31 -1.70
CA SER A 195 -18.82 18.54 -2.31
C SER A 195 -17.83 19.70 -2.17
N ARG A 196 -17.47 20.31 -3.30
CA ARG A 196 -16.58 21.48 -3.40
C ARG A 196 -15.19 21.24 -2.79
N ARG A 197 -14.75 19.98 -2.65
CA ARG A 197 -13.41 19.63 -2.23
C ARG A 197 -12.62 19.08 -3.41
N PRO A 198 -11.37 19.50 -3.62
CA PRO A 198 -10.60 19.11 -4.79
C PRO A 198 -10.33 17.61 -4.82
N VAL A 199 -10.14 17.06 -6.02
CA VAL A 199 -9.70 15.68 -6.23
C VAL A 199 -8.52 15.65 -7.20
N VAL A 200 -7.45 14.96 -6.78
CA VAL A 200 -6.30 14.60 -7.60
C VAL A 200 -6.42 13.13 -8.00
N TYR A 201 -6.20 12.81 -9.27
CA TYR A 201 -6.37 11.44 -9.72
C TYR A 201 -5.42 11.04 -10.85
N ASP A 202 -5.11 9.74 -10.90
CA ASP A 202 -4.34 9.10 -11.97
C ASP A 202 -5.19 9.04 -13.25
N ASP A 203 -4.69 9.65 -14.33
CA ASP A 203 -5.34 9.69 -15.64
C ASP A 203 -4.76 8.65 -16.62
N SER A 204 -4.11 7.61 -16.12
CA SER A 204 -3.54 6.54 -16.98
C SER A 204 -4.63 5.66 -17.62
N SER A 205 -5.81 5.58 -17.01
CA SER A 205 -6.97 4.84 -17.53
C SER A 205 -8.07 5.79 -17.93
N SER A 206 -8.33 5.94 -19.23
CA SER A 206 -9.38 6.83 -19.74
C SER A 206 -10.78 6.46 -19.23
N GLU A 207 -11.07 5.16 -19.05
CA GLU A 207 -12.35 4.69 -18.50
C GLU A 207 -12.52 5.11 -17.04
N ALA A 208 -11.49 4.93 -16.21
CA ALA A 208 -11.49 5.32 -14.81
C ALA A 208 -11.58 6.85 -14.66
N ALA A 209 -10.74 7.57 -15.41
CA ALA A 209 -10.69 9.02 -15.41
C ALA A 209 -12.03 9.65 -15.78
N ALA A 210 -12.74 9.11 -16.78
CA ALA A 210 -14.06 9.60 -17.17
C ALA A 210 -15.08 9.51 -16.03
N VAL A 211 -15.08 8.40 -15.26
CA VAL A 211 -15.95 8.19 -14.10
C VAL A 211 -15.61 9.17 -12.97
N ILE A 212 -14.31 9.32 -12.67
CA ILE A 212 -13.83 10.23 -11.62
C ILE A 212 -14.18 11.68 -11.98
N PHE A 213 -13.94 12.09 -13.23
CA PHE A 213 -14.28 13.42 -13.72
C PHE A 213 -15.79 13.70 -13.64
N ALA A 214 -16.64 12.73 -14.06
CA ALA A 214 -18.09 12.86 -13.96
C ALA A 214 -18.54 13.04 -12.50
N LYS A 215 -17.95 12.28 -11.57
CA LYS A 215 -18.22 12.39 -10.13
C LYS A 215 -17.75 13.72 -9.55
N ALA A 216 -16.57 14.19 -9.93
CA ALA A 216 -16.07 15.50 -9.53
C ALA A 216 -17.02 16.62 -9.97
N LYS A 217 -17.51 16.58 -11.21
CA LYS A 217 -18.47 17.52 -11.73
C LYS A 217 -19.82 17.48 -10.97
N GLU A 218 -20.34 16.29 -10.67
CA GLU A 218 -21.53 16.10 -9.84
C GLU A 218 -21.37 16.76 -8.48
N MET A 219 -20.21 16.57 -7.85
CA MET A 219 -19.88 17.10 -6.52
C MET A 219 -19.46 18.56 -6.55
N LYS A 220 -19.40 19.22 -7.72
CA LYS A 220 -18.87 20.58 -7.91
C LYS A 220 -17.44 20.72 -7.38
N SER A 221 -16.67 19.66 -7.50
CA SER A 221 -15.27 19.56 -7.09
C SER A 221 -14.38 19.91 -8.26
N GLU A 222 -13.30 20.61 -8.00
CA GLU A 222 -12.24 20.82 -8.98
C GLU A 222 -11.41 19.54 -9.11
N GLY A 223 -11.19 19.08 -10.35
CA GLY A 223 -10.44 17.86 -10.65
C GLY A 223 -9.06 18.16 -11.21
N PHE A 224 -8.05 17.52 -10.67
CA PHE A 224 -6.62 17.67 -11.04
C PHE A 224 -6.10 16.32 -11.55
N PRO A 225 -6.24 16.02 -12.85
CA PRO A 225 -5.66 14.81 -13.43
C PRO A 225 -4.13 14.89 -13.42
N VAL A 226 -3.47 13.79 -13.10
CA VAL A 226 -2.04 13.58 -13.32
C VAL A 226 -1.89 12.61 -14.48
N THR A 227 -1.34 13.07 -15.59
CA THR A 227 -1.25 12.30 -16.83
C THR A 227 0.09 11.57 -16.95
N PRO A 228 0.14 10.39 -17.61
CA PRO A 228 1.40 9.72 -17.93
C PRO A 228 2.36 10.63 -18.73
N ASP A 229 1.83 11.45 -19.65
CA ASP A 229 2.64 12.35 -20.46
C ASP A 229 3.31 13.45 -19.62
N GLU A 230 2.62 13.97 -18.59
CA GLU A 230 3.19 14.93 -17.64
C GLU A 230 4.34 14.30 -16.87
N VAL A 231 4.13 13.10 -16.35
CA VAL A 231 5.16 12.33 -15.62
C VAL A 231 6.34 11.98 -16.54
N CYS A 232 6.06 11.41 -17.73
CA CYS A 232 7.12 11.00 -18.67
C CYS A 232 7.99 12.16 -19.15
N ARG A 233 7.41 13.33 -19.38
CA ARG A 233 8.18 14.53 -19.80
C ARG A 233 9.18 14.98 -18.74
N GLY A 234 8.86 14.74 -17.47
CA GLY A 234 9.73 15.06 -16.35
C GLY A 234 10.85 14.06 -16.10
N ILE A 235 10.77 12.84 -16.64
CA ILE A 235 11.76 11.78 -16.36
C ILE A 235 13.10 12.16 -16.97
N ARG A 236 14.13 12.24 -16.14
CA ARG A 236 15.51 12.29 -16.57
C ARG A 236 16.11 10.89 -16.49
N PRO A 237 16.77 10.41 -17.55
CA PRO A 237 17.47 9.14 -17.50
C PRO A 237 18.65 9.28 -16.53
N CYS A 238 18.41 9.01 -15.27
CA CYS A 238 19.46 8.98 -14.28
C CYS A 238 20.06 7.58 -14.24
N LEU A 239 21.23 7.42 -14.83
CA LEU A 239 22.14 6.31 -14.59
C LEU A 239 22.88 6.58 -13.27
N VAL A 240 22.16 6.78 -12.18
CA VAL A 240 22.83 6.87 -10.90
C VAL A 240 23.28 5.47 -10.51
N LYS A 241 24.57 5.23 -10.69
CA LYS A 241 25.28 4.22 -9.92
C LYS A 241 25.24 4.74 -8.48
N SER A 242 24.27 4.27 -7.69
CA SER A 242 24.32 4.52 -6.26
C SER A 242 25.62 3.91 -5.74
N PRO A 243 26.48 4.68 -5.06
CA PRO A 243 27.66 4.13 -4.41
C PRO A 243 27.31 3.27 -3.20
N ASP A 244 26.04 3.31 -2.73
CA ASP A 244 25.55 2.55 -1.60
C ASP A 244 24.86 1.27 -2.09
N PRO A 245 25.33 0.08 -1.71
CA PRO A 245 24.77 -1.20 -2.15
C PRO A 245 23.35 -1.45 -1.65
N GLY A 246 22.79 -0.63 -0.78
CA GLY A 246 21.44 -0.74 -0.24
C GLY A 246 20.39 0.15 -0.91
N VAL A 247 20.73 0.91 -1.96
CA VAL A 247 19.78 1.80 -2.64
C VAL A 247 19.69 1.46 -4.12
N ALA A 248 18.75 0.59 -4.48
CA ALA A 248 18.42 0.29 -5.85
C ALA A 248 17.90 1.56 -6.54
N GLY A 249 18.68 2.02 -7.53
CA GLY A 249 18.39 3.03 -8.53
C GLY A 249 17.35 4.10 -8.18
N HIS A 250 17.81 5.26 -7.74
CA HIS A 250 16.99 6.47 -7.68
C HIS A 250 16.50 6.82 -9.09
N GLN A 251 15.29 7.34 -9.16
CA GLN A 251 14.74 7.95 -10.37
C GLN A 251 14.66 9.45 -10.15
N GLU A 252 14.84 10.25 -11.20
CA GLU A 252 14.67 11.69 -11.15
C GLU A 252 13.48 12.10 -11.99
N MET A 253 12.68 13.01 -11.48
CA MET A 253 11.52 13.56 -12.17
C MET A 253 11.42 15.05 -11.91
N SER A 254 11.41 15.86 -13.00
CA SER A 254 11.00 17.25 -12.92
C SER A 254 9.48 17.32 -12.90
N PHE A 255 8.93 18.01 -11.91
CA PHE A 255 7.48 18.17 -11.80
C PHE A 255 7.11 19.54 -11.24
N SER A 256 6.01 20.12 -11.74
CA SER A 256 5.56 21.44 -11.29
C SER A 256 5.00 21.39 -9.88
N TYR A 257 5.49 22.28 -9.01
CA TYR A 257 4.98 22.47 -7.65
C TYR A 257 4.99 23.96 -7.31
N CYS A 258 3.86 24.49 -6.88
CA CYS A 258 3.68 25.92 -6.56
C CYS A 258 4.09 26.87 -7.70
N GLY A 259 3.91 26.46 -8.96
CA GLY A 259 4.26 27.23 -10.15
C GLY A 259 5.73 27.19 -10.55
N GLU A 260 6.56 26.39 -9.88
CA GLU A 260 7.96 26.19 -10.18
C GLU A 260 8.23 24.76 -10.65
N GLU A 261 9.19 24.59 -11.59
CA GLU A 261 9.69 23.26 -11.99
C GLU A 261 10.73 22.78 -11.01
N ILE A 262 10.39 21.76 -10.23
CA ILE A 262 11.25 21.18 -9.19
C ILE A 262 11.77 19.82 -9.64
N LEU A 263 13.05 19.55 -9.41
CA LEU A 263 13.64 18.23 -9.59
C LEU A 263 13.44 17.39 -8.33
N PHE A 264 12.68 16.31 -8.45
CA PHE A 264 12.46 15.35 -7.38
C PHE A 264 13.30 14.10 -7.58
N GLU A 265 14.00 13.68 -6.53
CA GLU A 265 14.70 12.39 -6.46
C GLU A 265 13.74 11.35 -5.85
N ILE A 266 13.37 10.32 -6.62
CA ILE A 266 12.45 9.27 -6.18
C ILE A 266 13.25 8.07 -5.68
N PRO A 267 13.22 7.74 -4.38
CA PRO A 267 14.11 6.74 -3.77
C PRO A 267 13.63 5.29 -3.99
N PHE A 268 13.00 5.01 -5.12
CA PHE A 268 12.46 3.71 -5.48
C PHE A 268 12.85 3.34 -6.91
N ALA A 269 13.25 2.08 -7.12
CA ALA A 269 13.63 1.58 -8.45
C ALA A 269 12.42 1.38 -9.39
N ALA A 270 11.24 1.18 -8.84
CA ALA A 270 10.04 0.84 -9.60
C ALA A 270 9.48 2.05 -10.37
N PRO A 271 9.28 1.96 -11.70
CA PRO A 271 8.76 3.08 -12.51
C PRO A 271 7.39 3.60 -12.08
N TYR A 272 6.53 2.74 -11.55
CA TYR A 272 5.20 3.15 -11.06
C TYR A 272 5.26 4.13 -9.88
N GLN A 273 6.38 4.23 -9.19
CA GLN A 273 6.55 5.20 -8.10
C GLN A 273 6.66 6.64 -8.59
N LEU A 274 7.00 6.86 -9.85
CA LEU A 274 6.98 8.20 -10.46
C LEU A 274 5.56 8.78 -10.48
N MET A 275 4.57 7.98 -10.91
CA MET A 275 3.17 8.38 -10.89
C MET A 275 2.67 8.57 -9.44
N ASN A 276 3.01 7.68 -8.52
CA ASN A 276 2.63 7.81 -7.12
C ASN A 276 3.22 9.09 -6.48
N ALA A 277 4.48 9.42 -6.80
CA ALA A 277 5.11 10.66 -6.34
C ALA A 277 4.42 11.89 -6.94
N ALA A 278 4.13 11.89 -8.25
CA ALA A 278 3.45 12.98 -8.93
C ALA A 278 2.06 13.23 -8.34
N LEU A 279 1.29 12.17 -8.06
CA LEU A 279 -0.01 12.26 -7.37
C LEU A 279 0.12 12.88 -5.98
N ALA A 280 1.13 12.45 -5.20
CA ALA A 280 1.37 12.97 -3.87
C ALA A 280 1.81 14.45 -3.89
N ILE A 281 2.70 14.83 -4.82
CA ILE A 281 3.17 16.21 -5.00
C ILE A 281 2.00 17.11 -5.39
N ARG A 282 1.19 16.71 -6.38
CA ARG A 282 0.00 17.45 -6.80
C ARG A 282 -1.02 17.55 -5.67
N ALA A 283 -1.25 16.48 -4.93
CA ALA A 283 -2.17 16.50 -3.80
C ALA A 283 -1.71 17.42 -2.68
N LEU A 284 -0.40 17.46 -2.39
CA LEU A 284 0.16 18.38 -1.41
C LEU A 284 -0.04 19.85 -1.85
N GLU A 285 0.26 20.16 -3.09
CA GLU A 285 0.03 21.51 -3.67
C GLU A 285 -1.44 21.92 -3.53
N VAL A 286 -2.35 21.07 -4.01
CA VAL A 286 -3.80 21.34 -4.01
C VAL A 286 -4.38 21.41 -2.59
N SER A 287 -3.76 20.73 -1.61
CA SER A 287 -4.18 20.78 -0.20
C SER A 287 -4.02 22.15 0.45
N GLY A 288 -3.16 23.02 -0.11
CA GLY A 288 -2.84 24.32 0.45
C GLY A 288 -2.04 24.28 1.76
N LEU A 289 -1.45 23.14 2.13
CA LEU A 289 -0.57 23.05 3.27
C LEU A 289 0.72 23.86 3.04
N PRO A 290 1.24 24.55 4.05
CA PRO A 290 2.42 25.42 3.93
C PRO A 290 3.71 24.56 3.90
N VAL A 291 3.97 23.88 2.81
CA VAL A 291 5.19 23.11 2.56
C VAL A 291 5.96 23.80 1.45
N ALA A 292 7.19 24.22 1.73
CA ALA A 292 8.05 24.87 0.74
C ALA A 292 8.56 23.87 -0.31
N PRO A 293 8.89 24.32 -1.55
CA PRO A 293 9.40 23.47 -2.61
C PRO A 293 10.58 22.58 -2.20
N GLU A 294 11.54 23.13 -1.45
CA GLU A 294 12.71 22.41 -0.96
C GLU A 294 12.35 21.33 0.06
N GLN A 295 11.36 21.61 0.91
CA GLN A 295 10.85 20.63 1.88
C GLN A 295 10.09 19.51 1.18
N ALA A 296 9.32 19.81 0.14
CA ALA A 296 8.64 18.82 -0.67
C ALA A 296 9.65 17.91 -1.38
N ALA A 297 10.68 18.48 -2.01
CA ALA A 297 11.76 17.73 -2.68
C ALA A 297 12.52 16.82 -1.69
N GLU A 298 12.92 17.36 -0.55
CA GLU A 298 13.60 16.58 0.49
C GLU A 298 12.70 15.50 1.10
N GLY A 299 11.40 15.79 1.25
CA GLY A 299 10.41 14.82 1.71
C GLY A 299 10.23 13.65 0.74
N VAL A 300 10.16 13.92 -0.56
CA VAL A 300 10.09 12.85 -1.58
C VAL A 300 11.34 11.99 -1.53
N LYS A 301 12.53 12.60 -1.47
CA LYS A 301 13.82 11.89 -1.40
C LYS A 301 13.94 10.97 -0.19
N LYS A 302 13.39 11.36 0.95
CA LYS A 302 13.43 10.60 2.20
C LYS A 302 12.28 9.62 2.38
N ALA A 303 11.34 9.54 1.43
CA ALA A 303 10.19 8.66 1.53
C ALA A 303 10.63 7.20 1.59
N LYS A 304 10.01 6.44 2.51
CA LYS A 304 10.23 5.00 2.68
C LYS A 304 8.89 4.30 2.65
N TRP A 305 8.81 3.20 1.90
CA TRP A 305 7.65 2.34 1.90
C TRP A 305 8.09 0.90 1.63
N PRO A 306 7.97 -0.01 2.61
CA PRO A 306 8.49 -1.35 2.48
C PRO A 306 7.76 -2.17 1.42
N ALA A 307 8.42 -3.22 0.94
CA ALA A 307 7.90 -4.15 -0.06
C ALA A 307 7.38 -3.46 -1.35
N ARG A 308 8.14 -2.50 -1.87
CA ARG A 308 7.90 -1.88 -3.19
C ARG A 308 9.20 -1.84 -3.98
N MET A 309 9.55 -2.97 -4.57
CA MET A 309 10.88 -3.23 -5.17
C MET A 309 12.01 -2.85 -4.20
N GLU A 310 11.80 -3.22 -2.93
CA GLU A 310 12.74 -2.97 -1.85
C GLU A 310 13.94 -3.91 -1.97
N GLU A 311 15.15 -3.38 -2.07
CA GLU A 311 16.37 -4.17 -2.00
C GLU A 311 16.65 -4.56 -0.55
N ILE A 312 16.35 -5.82 -0.19
CA ILE A 312 16.51 -6.35 1.18
C ILE A 312 17.90 -6.96 1.42
N SER A 313 18.62 -7.25 0.37
CA SER A 313 20.03 -7.62 0.30
C SER A 313 20.52 -7.33 -1.10
N THR A 314 21.84 -7.19 -1.30
CA THR A 314 22.40 -6.88 -2.62
C THR A 314 21.88 -7.82 -3.70
N GLY A 315 21.11 -7.30 -4.66
CA GLY A 315 20.50 -8.07 -5.76
C GLY A 315 19.26 -8.89 -5.39
N VAL A 316 18.76 -8.78 -4.16
CA VAL A 316 17.53 -9.44 -3.70
C VAL A 316 16.44 -8.39 -3.47
N TYR A 317 15.36 -8.44 -4.25
CA TYR A 317 14.28 -7.46 -4.21
C TYR A 317 12.98 -8.06 -3.74
N LEU A 318 12.28 -7.33 -2.88
CA LEU A 318 10.98 -7.68 -2.32
C LEU A 318 9.90 -6.73 -2.84
N ASP A 319 8.80 -7.29 -3.36
CA ASP A 319 7.64 -6.53 -3.79
C ASP A 319 6.32 -7.16 -3.34
N GLY A 320 5.39 -6.33 -2.89
CA GLY A 320 4.06 -6.74 -2.44
C GLY A 320 3.02 -6.86 -3.56
N ALA A 321 3.41 -6.95 -4.82
CA ALA A 321 2.50 -7.15 -5.95
C ALA A 321 1.68 -8.44 -5.76
N HIS A 322 0.34 -8.33 -5.85
CA HIS A 322 -0.59 -9.41 -5.51
C HIS A 322 -1.83 -9.48 -6.40
N ASN A 323 -1.86 -8.71 -7.47
CA ASN A 323 -2.89 -8.75 -8.51
C ASN A 323 -2.23 -8.60 -9.89
N ALA A 324 -2.96 -8.85 -10.96
CA ALA A 324 -2.40 -8.86 -12.31
C ALA A 324 -1.72 -7.55 -12.71
N ASP A 325 -2.29 -6.39 -12.34
CA ASP A 325 -1.69 -5.09 -12.64
C ASP A 325 -0.46 -4.80 -11.77
N GLY A 326 -0.50 -5.18 -10.49
CA GLY A 326 0.65 -5.11 -9.61
C GLY A 326 1.81 -5.97 -10.14
N ILE A 327 1.53 -7.19 -10.60
CA ILE A 327 2.55 -8.07 -11.22
C ILE A 327 3.11 -7.45 -12.50
N ARG A 328 2.28 -6.82 -13.35
CA ARG A 328 2.79 -6.12 -14.55
C ARG A 328 3.73 -4.97 -14.17
N ALA A 329 3.35 -4.17 -13.21
CA ALA A 329 4.17 -3.06 -12.72
C ALA A 329 5.48 -3.56 -12.05
N PHE A 330 5.41 -4.66 -11.29
CA PHE A 330 6.58 -5.36 -10.75
C PHE A 330 7.49 -5.86 -11.87
N LEU A 331 6.94 -6.48 -12.93
CA LEU A 331 7.70 -7.00 -14.06
C LEU A 331 8.38 -5.88 -14.87
N ASP A 332 7.76 -4.71 -15.01
CA ASP A 332 8.38 -3.55 -15.65
C ASP A 332 9.66 -3.14 -14.91
N ALA A 333 9.61 -3.14 -13.56
CA ALA A 333 10.78 -2.86 -12.73
C ALA A 333 11.82 -3.98 -12.79
N ALA A 334 11.39 -5.24 -12.66
CA ALA A 334 12.26 -6.41 -12.63
C ALA A 334 12.99 -6.64 -13.94
N CYS A 335 12.30 -6.49 -15.09
CA CYS A 335 12.92 -6.60 -16.42
C CYS A 335 13.94 -5.48 -16.65
N ARG A 336 13.62 -4.24 -16.23
CA ARG A 336 14.58 -3.12 -16.28
C ARG A 336 15.83 -3.40 -15.44
N LEU A 337 15.66 -3.93 -14.22
CA LEU A 337 16.81 -4.34 -13.39
C LEU A 337 17.63 -5.45 -14.04
N LYS A 338 16.97 -6.45 -14.64
CA LYS A 338 17.63 -7.53 -15.40
C LYS A 338 18.49 -6.97 -16.55
N GLU A 339 17.96 -6.02 -17.32
CA GLU A 339 18.68 -5.38 -18.42
C GLU A 339 19.90 -4.57 -17.93
N LEU A 340 19.75 -3.83 -16.82
CA LEU A 340 20.81 -2.98 -16.27
C LEU A 340 21.91 -3.80 -15.58
N ARG A 341 21.53 -4.79 -14.77
CA ARG A 341 22.49 -5.59 -13.96
C ARG A 341 23.14 -6.72 -14.76
N LYS A 342 22.46 -7.22 -15.78
CA LYS A 342 22.88 -8.39 -16.59
C LYS A 342 23.29 -9.55 -15.69
N PRO A 343 22.39 -10.05 -14.84
CA PRO A 343 22.69 -11.06 -13.83
C PRO A 343 23.10 -12.38 -14.50
N ASP A 344 23.90 -13.18 -13.77
CA ASP A 344 24.26 -14.52 -14.20
C ASP A 344 23.05 -15.46 -14.10
N HIS A 345 22.23 -15.29 -13.05
CA HIS A 345 20.97 -16.04 -12.83
C HIS A 345 19.85 -15.12 -12.34
N VAL A 346 18.62 -15.41 -12.78
CA VAL A 346 17.39 -14.79 -12.31
C VAL A 346 16.57 -15.81 -11.55
N ARG A 347 16.25 -15.54 -10.29
CA ARG A 347 15.45 -16.42 -9.44
C ARG A 347 14.21 -15.69 -8.94
N ILE A 348 13.13 -16.42 -8.76
CA ILE A 348 11.91 -15.88 -8.17
C ILE A 348 11.35 -16.77 -7.07
N LEU A 349 11.08 -16.19 -5.92
CA LEU A 349 10.23 -16.74 -4.88
C LEU A 349 8.84 -16.13 -5.04
N PHE A 350 7.84 -16.98 -5.24
CA PHE A 350 6.47 -16.55 -5.47
C PHE A 350 5.50 -17.27 -4.51
N ALA A 351 4.64 -16.51 -3.85
CA ALA A 351 3.52 -17.03 -3.09
C ALA A 351 2.32 -16.07 -3.19
N VAL A 352 1.13 -16.61 -3.26
CA VAL A 352 -0.09 -15.83 -3.54
C VAL A 352 -1.30 -16.40 -2.81
N SER A 353 -2.28 -15.54 -2.52
CA SER A 353 -3.56 -15.96 -1.95
C SER A 353 -4.42 -16.69 -3.00
N ALA A 354 -5.15 -17.72 -2.56
CA ALA A 354 -5.95 -18.59 -3.43
C ALA A 354 -7.10 -17.87 -4.15
N ASP A 355 -7.56 -16.72 -3.63
CA ASP A 355 -8.60 -15.90 -4.22
C ASP A 355 -8.13 -15.02 -5.40
N LYS A 356 -6.83 -15.04 -5.70
CA LYS A 356 -6.22 -14.26 -6.78
C LYS A 356 -6.04 -15.11 -8.06
N ASP A 357 -5.99 -14.43 -9.21
CA ASP A 357 -5.73 -15.09 -10.51
C ASP A 357 -4.23 -15.44 -10.64
N HIS A 358 -3.80 -16.42 -9.83
CA HIS A 358 -2.41 -16.87 -9.79
C HIS A 358 -1.91 -17.44 -11.11
N GLN A 359 -2.77 -18.11 -11.88
CA GLN A 359 -2.37 -18.68 -13.17
C GLN A 359 -1.96 -17.61 -14.18
N ARG A 360 -2.69 -16.50 -14.22
CA ARG A 360 -2.34 -15.36 -15.07
C ARG A 360 -1.04 -14.72 -14.62
N MET A 361 -0.88 -14.52 -13.30
CA MET A 361 0.33 -13.90 -12.73
C MET A 361 1.57 -14.74 -13.04
N LEU A 362 1.51 -16.05 -12.83
CA LEU A 362 2.61 -16.98 -13.14
C LEU A 362 2.98 -16.95 -14.62
N ARG A 363 1.99 -16.93 -15.52
CA ARG A 363 2.21 -16.85 -16.95
C ARG A 363 2.92 -15.55 -17.35
N GLU A 364 2.43 -14.39 -16.88
CA GLU A 364 3.04 -13.10 -17.18
C GLU A 364 4.50 -13.03 -16.69
N ILE A 365 4.81 -13.62 -15.51
CA ILE A 365 6.18 -13.72 -15.00
C ILE A 365 7.04 -14.62 -15.90
N ALA A 366 6.54 -15.80 -16.26
CA ALA A 366 7.28 -16.76 -17.10
C ALA A 366 7.62 -16.18 -18.49
N GLU A 367 6.65 -15.51 -19.12
CA GLU A 367 6.83 -14.93 -20.47
C GLU A 367 7.81 -13.76 -20.48
N ARG A 368 7.74 -12.86 -19.48
CA ARG A 368 8.47 -11.60 -19.47
C ARG A 368 9.82 -11.69 -18.78
N LEU A 369 9.86 -12.26 -17.57
CA LEU A 369 11.05 -12.30 -16.73
C LEU A 369 11.95 -13.48 -17.10
N LYS A 370 11.37 -14.64 -17.44
CA LYS A 370 12.04 -15.90 -17.76
C LYS A 370 13.07 -16.26 -16.67
N PRO A 371 12.62 -16.60 -15.46
CA PRO A 371 13.53 -16.98 -14.39
C PRO A 371 14.21 -18.32 -14.66
N ASP A 372 15.45 -18.46 -14.21
CA ASP A 372 16.18 -19.74 -14.23
C ASP A 372 15.69 -20.69 -13.14
N LEU A 373 15.23 -20.15 -12.01
CA LEU A 373 14.67 -20.89 -10.89
C LEU A 373 13.39 -20.25 -10.35
N TRP A 374 12.37 -21.07 -10.17
CA TRP A 374 11.17 -20.76 -9.42
C TRP A 374 11.15 -21.47 -8.08
N ILE A 375 10.84 -20.74 -7.02
CA ILE A 375 10.49 -21.30 -5.71
C ILE A 375 9.04 -20.88 -5.44
N LEU A 376 8.10 -21.82 -5.53
CA LEU A 376 6.71 -21.60 -5.21
C LEU A 376 6.48 -21.99 -3.75
N SER A 377 5.99 -21.07 -2.91
CA SER A 377 5.88 -21.32 -1.47
C SER A 377 4.45 -21.21 -0.97
N LYS A 378 4.13 -22.07 0.02
CA LYS A 378 2.97 -21.90 0.86
C LYS A 378 3.28 -20.81 1.91
N MET A 379 2.29 -19.92 2.20
CA MET A 379 2.33 -18.94 3.28
C MET A 379 1.63 -19.49 4.54
N GLU A 380 1.85 -18.89 5.69
CA GLU A 380 1.14 -19.23 6.94
C GLU A 380 -0.34 -18.82 6.91
N SER A 381 -0.71 -17.85 6.07
CA SER A 381 -2.08 -17.38 5.92
C SER A 381 -3.05 -18.51 5.53
N HIS A 382 -4.23 -18.55 6.14
CA HIS A 382 -5.32 -19.48 5.78
C HIS A 382 -5.84 -19.33 4.34
N ARG A 383 -5.46 -18.26 3.64
CA ARG A 383 -5.87 -17.96 2.25
C ARG A 383 -4.85 -18.39 1.21
N THR A 384 -3.79 -19.08 1.61
CA THR A 384 -2.72 -19.53 0.70
C THR A 384 -3.17 -20.68 -0.20
N LEU A 385 -2.47 -20.87 -1.32
CA LEU A 385 -2.58 -22.09 -2.13
C LEU A 385 -2.08 -23.30 -1.33
N SER A 386 -2.68 -24.46 -1.53
CA SER A 386 -2.18 -25.71 -0.98
C SER A 386 -0.85 -26.12 -1.63
N VAL A 387 -0.11 -27.03 -1.02
CA VAL A 387 1.14 -27.56 -1.61
C VAL A 387 0.81 -28.29 -2.93
N GLU A 388 -0.30 -29.02 -2.96
CA GLU A 388 -0.78 -29.75 -4.13
C GLU A 388 -1.12 -28.79 -5.30
N ASP A 389 -1.73 -27.64 -5.01
CA ASP A 389 -2.00 -26.61 -6.03
C ASP A 389 -0.72 -25.97 -6.56
N LEU A 390 0.27 -25.76 -5.67
CA LEU A 390 1.59 -25.24 -6.06
C LEU A 390 2.38 -26.24 -6.92
N GLU A 391 2.33 -27.53 -6.59
CA GLU A 391 2.93 -28.59 -7.39
C GLU A 391 2.28 -28.67 -8.79
N ALA A 392 0.95 -28.62 -8.85
CA ALA A 392 0.22 -28.58 -10.11
C ALA A 392 0.56 -27.34 -10.95
N ALA A 393 0.73 -26.18 -10.31
CA ALA A 393 1.17 -24.95 -10.99
C ALA A 393 2.60 -25.08 -11.54
N ALA A 394 3.53 -25.66 -10.77
CA ALA A 394 4.91 -25.93 -11.21
C ALA A 394 4.96 -26.89 -12.41
N GLU A 395 4.17 -27.98 -12.37
CA GLU A 395 4.08 -28.93 -13.50
C GLU A 395 3.54 -28.29 -14.76
N LYS A 396 2.51 -27.43 -14.61
CA LYS A 396 1.95 -26.68 -15.73
C LYS A 396 2.97 -25.72 -16.34
N LEU A 397 3.69 -24.95 -15.52
CA LEU A 397 4.75 -24.06 -16.00
C LEU A 397 5.86 -24.83 -16.72
N ARG A 398 6.28 -25.99 -16.17
CA ARG A 398 7.28 -26.85 -16.80
C ARG A 398 6.83 -27.35 -18.17
N ALA A 399 5.56 -27.75 -18.30
CA ALA A 399 4.99 -28.22 -19.56
C ALA A 399 4.88 -27.11 -20.60
N GLU A 400 4.55 -25.87 -20.20
CA GLU A 400 4.35 -24.73 -21.10
C GLU A 400 5.68 -24.03 -21.49
N TYR A 401 6.66 -23.95 -20.58
CA TYR A 401 7.87 -23.12 -20.77
C TYR A 401 9.19 -23.92 -20.82
N GLY A 402 9.12 -25.26 -20.75
CA GLY A 402 10.25 -26.16 -20.98
C GLY A 402 10.97 -26.64 -19.72
N GLU A 403 11.86 -27.61 -19.90
CA GLU A 403 12.60 -28.29 -18.83
C GLU A 403 13.89 -27.56 -18.42
N GLU A 404 14.31 -26.53 -19.13
CA GLU A 404 15.53 -25.77 -18.82
C GLU A 404 15.39 -24.93 -17.55
N THR A 405 14.15 -24.58 -17.16
CA THR A 405 13.84 -23.83 -15.96
C THR A 405 13.63 -24.77 -14.78
N GLU A 406 14.30 -24.51 -13.67
CA GLU A 406 14.14 -25.28 -12.44
C GLU A 406 12.91 -24.78 -11.64
N TYR A 407 12.11 -25.74 -11.12
CA TYR A 407 10.93 -25.47 -10.31
C TYR A 407 11.02 -26.22 -8.99
N ARG A 408 10.86 -25.50 -7.89
CA ARG A 408 10.83 -26.04 -6.53
C ARG A 408 9.56 -25.59 -5.81
N VAL A 409 9.02 -26.46 -4.97
CA VAL A 409 7.86 -26.16 -4.13
C VAL A 409 8.29 -26.26 -2.67
N SER A 410 8.01 -25.18 -1.91
CA SER A 410 8.31 -25.11 -0.48
C SER A 410 7.03 -25.14 0.34
N ARG A 411 7.07 -25.86 1.48
CA ARG A 411 5.94 -25.97 2.41
C ARG A 411 5.75 -24.76 3.30
N ASP A 412 6.75 -23.89 3.38
CA ASP A 412 6.71 -22.65 4.16
C ASP A 412 7.71 -21.61 3.60
N VAL A 413 7.45 -20.35 3.91
CA VAL A 413 8.24 -19.20 3.45
C VAL A 413 9.64 -19.18 4.06
N LYS A 414 9.80 -19.64 5.30
CA LYS A 414 11.10 -19.67 5.99
C LYS A 414 12.12 -20.53 5.25
N HIS A 415 11.72 -21.73 4.85
CA HIS A 415 12.59 -22.60 4.05
C HIS A 415 12.83 -22.04 2.65
N ALA A 416 11.79 -21.49 2.01
CA ALA A 416 11.89 -20.87 0.69
C ALA A 416 12.87 -19.69 0.66
N VAL A 417 12.82 -18.80 1.65
CA VAL A 417 13.75 -17.65 1.79
C VAL A 417 15.17 -18.14 2.04
N LYS A 418 15.36 -19.10 2.95
CA LYS A 418 16.69 -19.67 3.24
C LYS A 418 17.29 -20.30 1.99
N GLU A 419 16.50 -21.02 1.21
CA GLU A 419 16.92 -21.65 -0.04
C GLU A 419 17.28 -20.58 -1.09
N LEU A 420 16.42 -19.59 -1.33
CA LEU A 420 16.69 -18.50 -2.26
C LEU A 420 18.00 -17.77 -1.93
N LEU A 421 18.19 -17.38 -0.66
CA LEU A 421 19.37 -16.67 -0.21
C LEU A 421 20.63 -17.55 -0.25
N GLY A 422 20.49 -18.85 0.04
CA GLY A 422 21.61 -19.81 -0.05
C GLY A 422 22.09 -20.08 -1.47
N LEU A 423 21.24 -19.87 -2.47
CA LEU A 423 21.56 -20.02 -3.89
C LEU A 423 21.96 -18.69 -4.56
N HIS A 424 21.73 -17.55 -3.87
CA HIS A 424 22.00 -16.24 -4.43
C HIS A 424 23.49 -15.92 -4.46
N GLY A 425 24.01 -15.64 -5.65
CA GLY A 425 25.37 -15.18 -5.89
C GLY A 425 25.47 -13.66 -6.03
N GLU A 426 26.67 -13.12 -5.94
CA GLU A 426 26.94 -11.66 -5.93
C GLU A 426 26.41 -10.94 -7.20
N ARG A 427 26.40 -11.63 -8.34
CA ARG A 427 25.91 -11.08 -9.62
C ARG A 427 24.51 -11.58 -10.01
N ASP A 428 23.82 -12.24 -9.12
CA ASP A 428 22.47 -12.75 -9.39
C ASP A 428 21.40 -11.68 -9.15
N LEU A 429 20.21 -11.94 -9.69
CA LEU A 429 18.98 -11.20 -9.42
C LEU A 429 17.96 -12.15 -8.81
N SER A 430 17.64 -11.96 -7.54
CA SER A 430 16.62 -12.71 -6.84
C SER A 430 15.43 -11.81 -6.54
N LEU A 431 14.24 -12.28 -6.84
CA LEU A 431 13.00 -11.52 -6.75
C LEU A 431 12.02 -12.26 -5.85
N ILE A 432 11.26 -11.52 -5.04
CA ILE A 432 10.24 -12.08 -4.13
C ILE A 432 8.97 -11.29 -4.36
N ALA A 433 7.89 -11.95 -4.81
CA ALA A 433 6.62 -11.29 -5.10
C ALA A 433 5.41 -12.24 -5.01
N GLY A 434 4.20 -11.69 -5.05
CA GLY A 434 2.92 -12.41 -5.16
C GLY A 434 1.94 -12.10 -4.03
N SER A 435 2.40 -11.61 -2.88
CA SER A 435 1.52 -11.27 -1.74
C SER A 435 2.17 -10.29 -0.77
N LEU A 436 1.36 -9.44 -0.15
CA LEU A 436 1.79 -8.65 1.01
C LEU A 436 2.02 -9.53 2.25
N TYR A 437 1.31 -10.65 2.39
CA TYR A 437 1.56 -11.62 3.47
C TYR A 437 2.93 -12.28 3.30
N LEU A 438 3.28 -12.69 2.07
CA LEU A 438 4.64 -13.17 1.77
C LEU A 438 5.68 -12.12 2.16
N ALA A 439 5.45 -10.86 1.80
CA ALA A 439 6.40 -9.79 2.12
C ALA A 439 6.58 -9.62 3.64
N GLY A 440 5.51 -9.75 4.42
CA GLY A 440 5.55 -9.74 5.88
C GLY A 440 6.39 -10.89 6.44
N GLU A 441 6.08 -12.14 6.05
CA GLU A 441 6.81 -13.32 6.50
C GLU A 441 8.31 -13.24 6.15
N VAL A 442 8.65 -12.73 4.96
CA VAL A 442 10.06 -12.51 4.55
C VAL A 442 10.75 -11.50 5.45
N LYS A 443 10.11 -10.36 5.73
CA LYS A 443 10.69 -9.30 6.60
C LYS A 443 10.89 -9.80 8.02
N GLU A 444 9.97 -10.57 8.55
CA GLU A 444 10.10 -11.19 9.87
C GLU A 444 11.31 -12.14 9.93
N GLN A 445 11.51 -12.99 8.91
CA GLN A 445 12.65 -13.92 8.85
C GLN A 445 14.00 -13.19 8.78
N ILE A 446 14.07 -12.09 8.00
CA ILE A 446 15.31 -11.30 7.88
C ILE A 446 15.62 -10.61 9.20
N SER A 447 14.62 -10.04 9.86
CA SER A 447 14.80 -9.37 11.16
C SER A 447 15.29 -10.32 12.23
N GLN A 448 14.81 -11.57 12.26
CA GLN A 448 15.25 -12.61 13.17
C GLN A 448 16.66 -13.17 12.87
N SER A 449 17.12 -13.06 11.62
CA SER A 449 18.41 -13.57 11.18
C SER A 449 19.57 -12.59 11.41
N THR A 450 19.26 -11.34 11.76
CA THR A 450 20.24 -10.27 12.02
C THR A 450 20.62 -10.17 13.51
N ILE A 451 20.07 -11.06 14.36
CA ILE A 451 20.44 -11.27 15.75
C ILE A 451 21.29 -12.55 15.82
#